data_d9fd9a22038a3c41371edf9b8ddf3d45
#
_entry.id   d9fd9a22038a3c41371edf9b8ddf3d45
#
_cell.length_a   1.000
_cell.length_b   1.000
_cell.length_c   1.000
_cell.angle_alpha   90.00
_cell.angle_beta   90.00
_cell.angle_gamma   90.00
#
_symmetry.space_group_name_H-M   'P 1'
#
loop_
_entity.id
_entity.type
_entity.pdbx_description
1 polymer ?
#
loop_
_entity_poly.entity_id
_entity_poly.type
_entity_poly.pdbx_seq_one_letter_code
_entity_poly.pdbx_strand_id
1 'polypeptide(L)'
;MIERKFTDDRLAALYDAFCPPPTRRDDFAFYLPLLMSARAVLDVGCGTGALLRLARESGHAGRLCGLDPAGGMLNQARRRSDIAWVHGDLASVGWEREFDLVVMTGHAFQEFVADDEIRAALAAIRAALVGGGRFAFETRNPLVRAWERWPRIVAALGARL
;
A
#
# COMPACT_ATOMS: atom_id res chain seq x y z
N MET A 1 0.62 0.17 16.38
CA MET A 1 0.43 -1.31 16.58
C MET A 1 -0.34 -1.85 15.38
N ILE A 2 0.23 -2.81 14.63
CA ILE A 2 -0.40 -3.36 13.43
C ILE A 2 -1.59 -4.23 13.85
N GLU A 3 -2.73 -4.06 13.20
CA GLU A 3 -3.94 -4.83 13.52
C GLU A 3 -3.75 -6.32 13.21
N ARG A 4 -4.30 -7.18 14.09
CA ARG A 4 -4.22 -8.65 13.97
C ARG A 4 -4.68 -9.20 12.60
N LYS A 5 -5.67 -8.55 11.96
CA LYS A 5 -6.17 -8.97 10.64
C LYS A 5 -5.12 -8.91 9.53
N PHE A 6 -4.04 -8.14 9.72
CA PHE A 6 -2.96 -8.02 8.75
C PHE A 6 -1.76 -8.92 9.10
N THR A 7 -1.60 -9.28 10.37
CA THR A 7 -0.46 -10.11 10.83
C THR A 7 -0.78 -11.60 10.87
N ASP A 8 -2.05 -11.99 11.03
CA ASP A 8 -2.49 -13.38 11.04
C ASP A 8 -2.64 -13.89 9.60
N ASP A 9 -1.91 -14.94 9.23
CA ASP A 9 -1.88 -15.51 7.88
C ASP A 9 -3.25 -15.94 7.36
N ARG A 10 -4.12 -16.46 8.24
CA ARG A 10 -5.47 -16.92 7.86
C ARG A 10 -6.38 -15.75 7.53
N LEU A 11 -6.29 -14.67 8.31
CA LEU A 11 -7.07 -13.46 8.07
C LEU A 11 -6.54 -12.71 6.85
N ALA A 12 -5.22 -12.62 6.68
CA ALA A 12 -4.59 -12.03 5.51
C ALA A 12 -4.95 -12.78 4.22
N ALA A 13 -5.08 -14.10 4.25
CA ALA A 13 -5.51 -14.90 3.10
C ALA A 13 -6.94 -14.59 2.65
N LEU A 14 -7.80 -14.10 3.54
CA LEU A 14 -9.17 -13.71 3.24
C LEU A 14 -9.27 -12.25 2.77
N TYR A 15 -8.23 -11.45 2.99
CA TYR A 15 -8.26 -10.01 2.74
C TYR A 15 -8.66 -9.69 1.30
N ASP A 16 -7.99 -10.30 0.33
CA ASP A 16 -8.26 -10.07 -1.10
C ASP A 16 -9.69 -10.51 -1.51
N ALA A 17 -10.28 -11.49 -0.80
CA ALA A 17 -11.65 -11.96 -1.09
C ALA A 17 -12.73 -10.93 -0.66
N PHE A 18 -12.42 -10.09 0.33
CA PHE A 18 -13.33 -9.02 0.79
C PHE A 18 -13.08 -7.68 0.09
N CYS A 19 -12.00 -7.56 -0.68
CA CYS A 19 -11.69 -6.37 -1.46
C CYS A 19 -12.26 -6.49 -2.88
N PRO A 20 -12.64 -5.37 -3.51
CA PRO A 20 -12.96 -5.39 -4.94
C PRO A 20 -11.77 -5.94 -5.75
N PRO A 21 -12.02 -6.67 -6.85
CA PRO A 21 -10.95 -7.12 -7.74
C PRO A 21 -10.06 -5.94 -8.15
N PRO A 22 -8.73 -6.12 -8.29
CA PRO A 22 -7.79 -5.03 -8.62
C PRO A 22 -8.21 -4.21 -9.84
N THR A 23 -8.82 -4.84 -10.85
CA THR A 23 -9.31 -4.19 -12.07
C THR A 23 -10.56 -3.33 -11.88
N ARG A 24 -11.22 -3.40 -10.71
CA ARG A 24 -12.42 -2.61 -10.36
C ARG A 24 -12.16 -1.62 -9.24
N ARG A 25 -10.91 -1.43 -8.87
CA ARG A 25 -10.52 -0.44 -7.85
C ARG A 25 -10.22 0.89 -8.54
N ASP A 26 -10.99 1.92 -8.21
CA ASP A 26 -10.82 3.26 -8.78
C ASP A 26 -9.46 3.87 -8.44
N ASP A 27 -8.96 3.62 -7.24
CA ASP A 27 -7.62 4.03 -6.82
C ASP A 27 -6.54 3.37 -7.71
N PHE A 28 -6.65 2.08 -8.02
CA PHE A 28 -5.72 1.39 -8.90
C PHE A 28 -5.76 1.91 -10.34
N ALA A 29 -6.94 2.33 -10.82
CA ALA A 29 -7.05 2.98 -12.13
C ALA A 29 -6.24 4.28 -12.21
N PHE A 30 -6.12 5.00 -11.09
CA PHE A 30 -5.26 6.19 -10.98
C PHE A 30 -3.77 5.83 -10.91
N TYR A 31 -3.40 4.85 -10.06
CA TYR A 31 -2.00 4.53 -9.81
C TYR A 31 -1.34 3.71 -10.92
N LEU A 32 -2.05 2.79 -11.57
CA LEU A 32 -1.48 1.89 -12.57
C LEU A 32 -0.74 2.63 -13.70
N PRO A 33 -1.26 3.69 -14.32
CA PRO A 33 -0.52 4.45 -15.33
C PRO A 33 0.78 5.08 -14.80
N LEU A 34 0.81 5.49 -13.51
CA LEU A 34 2.01 6.02 -12.88
C LEU A 34 3.08 4.93 -12.76
N LEU A 35 2.68 3.73 -12.29
CA LEU A 35 3.60 2.59 -12.19
C LEU A 35 4.13 2.22 -13.58
N MET A 36 3.26 2.11 -14.58
CA MET A 36 3.64 1.72 -15.95
C MET A 36 4.61 2.71 -16.60
N SER A 37 4.64 3.98 -16.17
CA SER A 37 5.56 5.00 -16.66
C SER A 37 6.92 5.03 -15.96
N ALA A 38 7.07 4.30 -14.84
CA ALA A 38 8.29 4.27 -14.03
C ALA A 38 9.12 3.01 -14.32
N ARG A 39 10.44 3.09 -14.15
CA ARG A 39 11.35 1.93 -14.29
C ARG A 39 11.55 1.18 -12.99
N ALA A 40 11.52 1.89 -11.87
CA ALA A 40 11.67 1.34 -10.53
C ALA A 40 10.61 1.92 -9.58
N VAL A 41 9.77 1.06 -9.04
CA VAL A 41 8.63 1.43 -8.19
C VAL A 41 8.79 0.82 -6.81
N LEU A 42 8.53 1.61 -5.78
CA LEU A 42 8.33 1.17 -4.39
C LEU A 42 6.88 1.42 -3.98
N ASP A 43 6.21 0.38 -3.50
CA ASP A 43 4.89 0.46 -2.86
C ASP A 43 5.05 0.30 -1.35
N VAL A 44 4.81 1.37 -0.60
CA VAL A 44 4.94 1.41 0.87
C VAL A 44 3.58 1.14 1.50
N GLY A 45 3.51 0.12 2.36
CA GLY A 45 2.25 -0.44 2.85
C GLY A 45 1.56 -1.27 1.77
N CYS A 46 2.34 -2.08 1.05
CA CYS A 46 1.88 -2.80 -0.14
C CYS A 46 0.83 -3.91 0.14
N GLY A 47 0.65 -4.30 1.41
CA GLY A 47 -0.28 -5.34 1.81
C GLY A 47 -0.02 -6.67 1.10
N THR A 48 -1.04 -7.25 0.48
CA THR A 48 -0.94 -8.47 -0.32
C THR A 48 -0.27 -8.26 -1.69
N GLY A 49 0.16 -7.02 -1.99
CA GLY A 49 0.84 -6.67 -3.24
C GLY A 49 -0.07 -6.57 -4.46
N ALA A 50 -1.37 -6.35 -4.26
CA ALA A 50 -2.36 -6.38 -5.33
C ALA A 50 -2.06 -5.37 -6.47
N LEU A 51 -1.63 -4.14 -6.14
CA LEU A 51 -1.28 -3.12 -7.14
C LEU A 51 -0.02 -3.50 -7.94
N LEU A 52 1.02 -3.98 -7.27
CA LEU A 52 2.26 -4.39 -7.93
C LEU A 52 2.04 -5.65 -8.82
N ARG A 53 1.20 -6.59 -8.36
CA ARG A 53 0.78 -7.73 -9.18
C ARG A 53 0.06 -7.27 -10.44
N LEU A 54 -0.90 -6.36 -10.30
CA LEU A 54 -1.63 -5.80 -11.44
C LEU A 54 -0.69 -5.12 -12.44
N ALA A 55 0.28 -4.32 -11.96
CA ALA A 55 1.27 -3.69 -12.81
C ALA A 55 2.09 -4.73 -13.59
N ARG A 56 2.56 -5.79 -12.92
CA ARG A 56 3.31 -6.87 -13.56
C ARG A 56 2.48 -7.62 -14.60
N GLU A 57 1.22 -7.91 -14.30
CA GLU A 57 0.26 -8.54 -15.22
C GLU A 57 -0.08 -7.65 -16.43
N SER A 58 -0.01 -6.33 -16.24
CA SER A 58 -0.18 -5.33 -17.29
C SER A 58 1.09 -5.10 -18.13
N GLY A 59 2.16 -5.87 -17.90
CA GLY A 59 3.40 -5.84 -18.70
C GLY A 59 4.50 -4.92 -18.18
N HIS A 60 4.43 -4.46 -16.92
CA HIS A 60 5.54 -3.68 -16.33
C HIS A 60 6.81 -4.52 -16.26
N ALA A 61 7.85 -4.13 -17.01
CA ALA A 61 9.09 -4.88 -17.15
C ALA A 61 10.20 -4.44 -16.16
N GLY A 62 10.03 -3.29 -15.50
CA GLY A 62 11.02 -2.73 -14.58
C GLY A 62 11.00 -3.34 -13.18
N ARG A 63 11.75 -2.75 -12.27
CA ARG A 63 11.82 -3.17 -10.86
C ARG A 63 10.54 -2.80 -10.13
N LEU A 64 9.93 -3.79 -9.47
CA LEU A 64 8.82 -3.60 -8.53
C LEU A 64 9.26 -4.08 -7.15
N CYS A 65 9.00 -3.27 -6.13
CA CYS A 65 9.33 -3.57 -4.73
C CYS A 65 8.15 -3.19 -3.83
N GLY A 66 7.71 -4.11 -3.00
CA GLY A 66 6.71 -3.86 -1.96
C GLY A 66 7.33 -3.90 -0.57
N LEU A 67 7.02 -2.91 0.25
CA LEU A 67 7.40 -2.81 1.66
C LEU A 67 6.14 -2.88 2.52
N ASP A 68 6.10 -3.80 3.49
CA ASP A 68 4.99 -3.87 4.43
C ASP A 68 5.46 -4.42 5.78
N PRO A 69 5.03 -3.84 6.91
CA PRO A 69 5.35 -4.35 8.23
C PRO A 69 4.49 -5.56 8.66
N ALA A 70 3.44 -5.88 7.92
CA ALA A 70 2.53 -6.99 8.23
C ALA A 70 2.98 -8.29 7.54
N GLY A 71 3.64 -9.17 8.29
CA GLY A 71 4.16 -10.44 7.76
C GLY A 71 3.09 -11.33 7.11
N GLY A 72 1.89 -11.41 7.67
CA GLY A 72 0.78 -12.17 7.10
C GLY A 72 0.36 -11.69 5.72
N MET A 73 0.35 -10.37 5.50
CA MET A 73 0.07 -9.77 4.19
C MET A 73 1.17 -10.13 3.18
N LEU A 74 2.43 -9.98 3.58
CA LEU A 74 3.56 -10.31 2.71
C LEU A 74 3.64 -11.80 2.38
N ASN A 75 3.18 -12.70 3.24
CA ASN A 75 3.11 -14.13 2.93
C ASN A 75 2.16 -14.40 1.75
N GLN A 76 1.11 -13.61 1.59
CA GLN A 76 0.25 -13.66 0.41
C GLN A 76 0.96 -13.05 -0.83
N ALA A 77 1.63 -11.90 -0.66
CA ALA A 77 2.35 -11.22 -1.73
C ALA A 77 3.48 -12.08 -2.32
N ARG A 78 4.25 -12.79 -1.49
CA ARG A 78 5.39 -13.65 -1.85
C ARG A 78 5.06 -14.84 -2.74
N ARG A 79 3.76 -15.15 -2.93
CA ARG A 79 3.33 -16.11 -3.95
C ARG A 79 3.73 -15.66 -5.37
N ARG A 80 4.02 -14.38 -5.54
CA ARG A 80 4.58 -13.83 -6.76
C ARG A 80 6.07 -13.56 -6.57
N SER A 81 6.92 -14.34 -7.24
CA SER A 81 8.38 -14.34 -7.04
C SER A 81 9.15 -13.34 -7.93
N ASP A 82 8.51 -12.76 -8.94
CA ASP A 82 9.11 -11.78 -9.86
C ASP A 82 8.96 -10.32 -9.39
N ILE A 83 8.57 -10.11 -8.13
CA ILE A 83 8.47 -8.85 -7.43
C ILE A 83 9.26 -8.96 -6.13
N ALA A 84 10.01 -7.92 -5.76
CA ALA A 84 10.74 -7.89 -4.50
C ALA A 84 9.78 -7.55 -3.33
N TRP A 85 9.82 -8.33 -2.26
CA TRP A 85 8.98 -8.13 -1.08
C TRP A 85 9.83 -7.98 0.17
N VAL A 86 9.74 -6.82 0.82
CA VAL A 86 10.54 -6.45 1.99
C VAL A 86 9.62 -6.36 3.21
N HIS A 87 9.95 -7.12 4.26
CA HIS A 87 9.25 -7.06 5.54
C HIS A 87 9.89 -5.99 6.41
N GLY A 88 9.15 -4.97 6.74
CA GLY A 88 9.61 -3.84 7.54
C GLY A 88 8.81 -2.58 7.26
N ASP A 89 9.33 -1.49 7.76
CA ASP A 89 8.81 -0.13 7.57
C ASP A 89 9.89 0.79 7.00
N LEU A 90 9.55 2.05 6.76
CA LEU A 90 10.48 3.04 6.22
C LEU A 90 11.68 3.34 7.14
N ALA A 91 11.55 3.07 8.45
CA ALA A 91 12.65 3.27 9.39
C ALA A 91 13.66 2.11 9.39
N SER A 92 13.23 0.93 8.94
CA SER A 92 14.04 -0.30 8.90
C SER A 92 14.84 -0.48 7.61
N VAL A 93 14.60 0.37 6.61
CA VAL A 93 15.23 0.30 5.28
C VAL A 93 16.07 1.55 5.01
N GLY A 94 17.16 1.39 4.26
CA GLY A 94 18.11 2.47 3.96
C GLY A 94 18.27 2.69 2.46
N TRP A 95 17.17 2.76 1.70
CA TRP A 95 17.25 3.00 0.26
C TRP A 95 17.71 4.42 -0.06
N GLU A 96 18.65 4.53 -1.00
CA GLU A 96 19.16 5.80 -1.48
C GLU A 96 19.11 5.87 -3.01
N ARG A 97 18.24 6.74 -3.56
CA ARG A 97 18.12 7.01 -5.01
C ARG A 97 17.90 5.75 -5.86
N GLU A 98 17.01 4.88 -5.42
CA GLU A 98 16.76 3.60 -6.08
C GLU A 98 15.48 3.55 -6.90
N PHE A 99 14.52 4.47 -6.64
CA PHE A 99 13.18 4.40 -7.22
C PHE A 99 12.81 5.68 -7.99
N ASP A 100 12.18 5.50 -9.15
CA ASP A 100 11.60 6.62 -9.92
C ASP A 100 10.24 7.04 -9.36
N LEU A 101 9.53 6.09 -8.73
CA LEU A 101 8.22 6.28 -8.15
C LEU A 101 8.12 5.57 -6.80
N VAL A 102 7.62 6.28 -5.80
CA VAL A 102 7.13 5.70 -4.54
C VAL A 102 5.64 5.93 -4.47
N VAL A 103 4.88 4.91 -4.09
CA VAL A 103 3.43 5.01 -3.88
C VAL A 103 3.05 4.55 -2.47
N MET A 104 1.97 5.13 -1.93
CA MET A 104 1.28 4.65 -0.73
C MET A 104 -0.21 4.65 -1.01
N THR A 105 -0.79 3.47 -1.17
CA THR A 105 -2.21 3.30 -1.53
C THR A 105 -3.02 2.67 -0.40
N GLY A 106 -4.33 2.57 -0.56
CA GLY A 106 -5.19 1.87 0.42
C GLY A 106 -5.17 2.49 1.80
N HIS A 107 -4.95 3.78 1.89
CA HIS A 107 -4.87 4.55 3.14
C HIS A 107 -3.62 4.29 4.01
N ALA A 108 -2.56 3.69 3.46
CA ALA A 108 -1.34 3.41 4.21
C ALA A 108 -0.72 4.68 4.85
N PHE A 109 -0.82 5.84 4.19
CA PHE A 109 -0.34 7.11 4.75
C PHE A 109 -1.07 7.52 6.04
N GLN A 110 -2.31 7.07 6.27
CA GLN A 110 -3.09 7.40 7.46
C GLN A 110 -2.74 6.56 8.69
N GLU A 111 -1.84 5.58 8.54
CA GLU A 111 -1.30 4.83 9.68
C GLU A 111 -0.29 5.65 10.50
N PHE A 112 0.26 6.74 9.93
CA PHE A 112 1.08 7.69 10.67
C PHE A 112 0.19 8.58 11.53
N VAL A 113 0.47 8.62 12.84
CA VAL A 113 -0.34 9.37 13.80
C VAL A 113 0.37 10.64 14.26
N ALA A 114 1.68 10.59 14.43
CA ALA A 114 2.48 11.69 14.95
C ALA A 114 3.20 12.46 13.83
N ASP A 115 3.37 13.75 14.02
CA ASP A 115 4.04 14.63 13.04
C ASP A 115 5.50 14.25 12.79
N ASP A 116 6.19 13.73 13.78
CA ASP A 116 7.58 13.26 13.67
C ASP A 116 7.66 11.95 12.87
N GLU A 117 6.69 11.05 13.01
CA GLU A 117 6.57 9.86 12.16
C GLU A 117 6.38 10.25 10.69
N ILE A 118 5.49 11.22 10.42
CA ILE A 118 5.24 11.73 9.06
C ILE A 118 6.50 12.34 8.47
N ARG A 119 7.22 13.18 9.25
CA ARG A 119 8.46 13.80 8.79
C ARG A 119 9.55 12.78 8.50
N ALA A 120 9.70 11.78 9.37
CA ALA A 120 10.67 10.69 9.18
C ALA A 120 10.33 9.86 7.93
N ALA A 121 9.06 9.50 7.74
CA ALA A 121 8.60 8.77 6.57
C ALA A 121 8.84 9.54 5.28
N LEU A 122 8.50 10.82 5.23
CA LEU A 122 8.73 11.68 4.06
C LEU A 122 10.23 11.85 3.76
N ALA A 123 11.07 11.93 4.79
CA ALA A 123 12.53 12.00 4.62
C ALA A 123 13.07 10.69 4.03
N ALA A 124 12.61 9.53 4.52
CA ALA A 124 13.01 8.23 3.99
C ALA A 124 12.54 8.03 2.54
N ILE A 125 11.30 8.41 2.22
CA ILE A 125 10.76 8.37 0.85
C ILE A 125 11.60 9.28 -0.07
N ARG A 126 11.93 10.49 0.38
CA ARG A 126 12.78 11.41 -0.40
C ARG A 126 14.17 10.82 -0.64
N ALA A 127 14.77 10.17 0.35
CA ALA A 127 16.07 9.52 0.19
C ALA A 127 16.03 8.36 -0.82
N ALA A 128 14.96 7.57 -0.79
CA ALA A 128 14.76 6.43 -1.69
C ALA A 128 14.54 6.85 -3.15
N LEU A 129 14.03 8.07 -3.40
CA LEU A 129 13.75 8.57 -4.74
C LEU A 129 15.01 9.08 -5.45
N VAL A 130 15.12 8.73 -6.73
CA VAL A 130 16.11 9.35 -7.64
C VAL A 130 15.82 10.84 -7.84
N GLY A 131 16.79 11.60 -8.39
CA GLY A 131 16.55 12.99 -8.78
C GLY A 131 15.42 13.08 -9.82
N GLY A 132 14.38 13.89 -9.52
CA GLY A 132 13.16 13.98 -10.35
C GLY A 132 12.14 12.85 -10.13
N GLY A 133 12.41 11.92 -9.22
CA GLY A 133 11.45 10.89 -8.83
C GLY A 133 10.19 11.47 -8.18
N ARG A 134 9.10 10.69 -8.18
CA ARG A 134 7.77 11.12 -7.73
C ARG A 134 7.28 10.30 -6.56
N PHE A 135 6.59 10.96 -5.63
CA PHE A 135 5.81 10.31 -4.58
C PHE A 135 4.32 10.55 -4.82
N ALA A 136 3.53 9.50 -4.86
CA ALA A 136 2.08 9.57 -5.01
C ALA A 136 1.40 8.79 -3.88
N PHE A 137 0.46 9.43 -3.19
CA PHE A 137 -0.29 8.81 -2.09
C PHE A 137 -1.71 9.34 -2.04
N GLU A 138 -2.54 8.67 -1.28
CA GLU A 138 -3.91 9.09 -1.02
C GLU A 138 -4.17 9.23 0.48
N THR A 139 -5.11 10.09 0.79
CA THR A 139 -5.64 10.25 2.14
C THR A 139 -7.13 10.57 2.07
N ARG A 140 -7.85 10.27 3.15
CA ARG A 140 -9.28 10.60 3.21
C ARG A 140 -9.47 12.11 3.25
N ASN A 141 -10.43 12.59 2.47
CA ASN A 141 -10.82 13.98 2.53
C ASN A 141 -11.60 14.26 3.83
N PRO A 142 -11.07 15.06 4.78
CA PRO A 142 -11.73 15.33 6.05
C PRO A 142 -13.05 16.10 5.89
N LEU A 143 -13.23 16.84 4.79
CA LEU A 143 -14.46 17.57 4.51
C LEU A 143 -15.64 16.64 4.18
N VAL A 144 -15.38 15.43 3.72
CA VAL A 144 -16.44 14.41 3.43
C VAL A 144 -17.00 13.82 4.71
N ARG A 145 -16.28 13.90 5.83
CA ARG A 145 -16.67 13.38 7.15
C ARG A 145 -17.23 11.96 7.08
N ALA A 146 -16.56 11.07 6.36
CA ALA A 146 -17.03 9.71 6.14
C ALA A 146 -17.32 8.95 7.44
N TRP A 147 -16.59 9.26 8.52
CA TRP A 147 -16.77 8.68 9.86
C TRP A 147 -18.17 8.93 10.47
N GLU A 148 -18.87 10.00 10.11
CA GLU A 148 -20.23 10.27 10.59
C GLU A 148 -21.25 9.24 10.10
N ARG A 149 -20.92 8.51 9.03
CA ARG A 149 -21.74 7.45 8.43
C ARG A 149 -21.39 6.04 8.92
N TRP A 150 -20.20 5.84 9.51
CA TRP A 150 -19.75 4.52 9.96
C TRP A 150 -20.61 3.88 11.04
N PRO A 151 -21.11 4.60 12.08
CA PRO A 151 -21.98 3.99 13.09
C PRO A 151 -23.26 3.40 12.49
N ARG A 152 -23.81 4.02 11.45
CA ARG A 152 -25.03 3.53 10.77
C ARG A 152 -24.77 2.25 9.98
N ILE A 153 -23.58 2.11 9.40
CA ILE A 153 -23.17 0.90 8.68
C ILE A 153 -22.96 -0.25 9.66
N VAL A 154 -22.30 -0.01 10.79
CA VAL A 154 -22.08 -1.00 11.85
C VAL A 154 -23.41 -1.46 12.47
N ALA A 155 -24.33 -0.54 12.75
CA ALA A 155 -25.65 -0.88 13.26
C ALA A 155 -26.48 -1.71 12.26
N ALA A 156 -26.38 -1.41 10.97
CA ALA A 156 -27.09 -2.16 9.92
C ALA A 156 -26.51 -3.59 9.74
N LEU A 157 -25.21 -3.78 9.93
CA LEU A 157 -24.56 -5.09 9.91
C LEU A 157 -24.85 -5.91 11.18
N GLY A 158 -24.87 -5.27 12.35
CA GLY A 158 -25.20 -5.91 13.62
C GLY A 158 -26.66 -6.37 13.75
N ALA A 159 -27.57 -5.76 12.99
CA ALA A 159 -28.98 -6.17 12.97
C ALA A 159 -29.25 -7.43 12.09
N ARG A 160 -28.24 -7.96 11.41
CA ARG A 160 -28.32 -9.15 10.54
C ARG A 160 -27.54 -10.34 11.04
N LEU A 161 -26.94 -10.25 12.22
CA LEU A 161 -26.26 -11.33 12.95
C LEU A 161 -27.11 -11.74 14.16
#